data_1d43e7ed495551d189eaa9d67fd6d5d6
#
_entry.id   1d43e7ed495551d189eaa9d67fd6d5d6
#
_cell.length_a   1.000
_cell.length_b   1.000
_cell.length_c   1.000
_cell.angle_alpha   90.00
_cell.angle_beta   90.00
_cell.angle_gamma   90.00
#
_symmetry.space_group_name_H-M   'P 1'
#
loop_
_entity.id
_entity.type
_entity.pdbx_description
1 polymer ?
#
loop_
_entity_poly.entity_id
_entity_poly.type
_entity_poly.pdbx_seq_one_letter_code
_entity_poly.pdbx_strand_id
1 'polypeptide(L)'
;MDNWTELIDDLVAGRWFNQETQEMAKVPFESIVINKNLAGLEVDLLADVGFNKNLVMVCDQTTYEALGRRIKEAFKATGELDVLVLESPHADLRYVEDLRKKIATYDGVVAVGSGTINDVCKHSTMLNGQRYAVFATAGSMNGYTSTTASMRLDSGLKISLPSHAPAGFFVDLEVSAEAPAYLAASGFGDCLCRSVAQVDWWLSHRLLGSLYLQSPYTIQEKDEPELNSRAGNLAIGDIEATGYLHRVLTLGGLGVSFSGVSNSGSMGEHQISHYLDCFAGDRHPGTLHGQQVGVASLTMARLQSKLLSSDKPPTLKDTIIDLQDMERRMGKEIAKQCRDEFAKKSFEGAFLEQANERLQEIWTELKEEVQPFLISVDEMEEMLKSSGGPVNYKELGVDVDLYRDAIVHCREMRNRFSFLDIAADAGLLEDFASEEMNCA
;
A
#
# COMPACT_ATOMS: atom_id res chain seq x y z
N MET A 1 -27.26 -3.34 -11.36
CA MET A 1 -26.06 -4.15 -11.58
C MET A 1 -24.90 -3.18 -11.47
N ASP A 2 -24.20 -3.25 -10.37
CA ASP A 2 -23.14 -2.31 -10.12
C ASP A 2 -22.01 -2.61 -11.11
N ASN A 3 -21.69 -1.62 -11.93
CA ASN A 3 -20.57 -1.73 -12.87
C ASN A 3 -19.27 -1.48 -12.10
N TRP A 4 -18.71 -2.53 -11.53
CA TRP A 4 -17.49 -2.47 -10.72
C TRP A 4 -16.26 -1.95 -11.49
N THR A 5 -16.30 -1.87 -12.82
CA THR A 5 -15.18 -1.44 -13.68
C THR A 5 -15.42 -0.14 -14.42
N GLU A 6 -16.53 0.60 -14.18
CA GLU A 6 -16.91 1.77 -14.98
C GLU A 6 -15.74 2.75 -15.28
N LEU A 7 -15.12 3.34 -14.25
CA LEU A 7 -13.98 4.24 -14.43
C LEU A 7 -12.68 3.49 -14.78
N ILE A 8 -12.55 2.27 -14.28
CA ILE A 8 -11.38 1.41 -14.50
C ILE A 8 -11.23 1.09 -15.97
N ASP A 9 -12.34 0.78 -16.67
CA ASP A 9 -12.34 0.51 -18.12
C ASP A 9 -11.87 1.72 -18.93
N ASP A 10 -12.22 2.93 -18.51
CA ASP A 10 -11.77 4.15 -19.17
C ASP A 10 -10.28 4.42 -18.93
N LEU A 11 -9.78 4.14 -17.71
CA LEU A 11 -8.35 4.25 -17.40
C LEU A 11 -7.52 3.23 -18.20
N VAL A 12 -7.96 1.96 -18.24
CA VAL A 12 -7.30 0.89 -19.00
C VAL A 12 -7.29 1.19 -20.50
N ALA A 13 -8.42 1.68 -21.03
CA ALA A 13 -8.54 2.02 -22.44
C ALA A 13 -7.87 3.37 -22.82
N GLY A 14 -7.27 4.09 -21.86
CA GLY A 14 -6.65 5.40 -22.09
C GLY A 14 -7.65 6.48 -22.51
N ARG A 15 -8.92 6.39 -22.08
CA ARG A 15 -9.98 7.36 -22.39
C ARG A 15 -10.23 8.37 -21.27
N TRP A 16 -9.69 8.13 -20.07
CA TRP A 16 -9.86 9.06 -18.97
C TRP A 16 -8.90 10.25 -19.11
N PHE A 17 -9.48 11.46 -19.26
CA PHE A 17 -8.72 12.70 -19.38
C PHE A 17 -8.41 13.27 -18.00
N ASN A 18 -7.13 13.38 -17.68
CA ASN A 18 -6.66 13.97 -16.44
C ASN A 18 -6.68 15.51 -16.58
N GLN A 19 -7.62 16.14 -15.88
CA GLN A 19 -7.78 17.61 -15.89
C GLN A 19 -6.57 18.35 -15.31
N GLU A 20 -5.83 17.73 -14.41
CA GLU A 20 -4.68 18.31 -13.75
C GLU A 20 -3.45 18.35 -14.66
N THR A 21 -3.16 17.25 -15.35
CA THR A 21 -2.03 17.15 -16.27
C THR A 21 -2.37 17.55 -17.71
N GLN A 22 -3.65 17.73 -18.03
CA GLN A 22 -4.16 18.01 -19.38
C GLN A 22 -3.82 16.89 -20.40
N GLU A 23 -3.71 15.65 -19.94
CA GLU A 23 -3.37 14.50 -20.76
C GLU A 23 -4.32 13.32 -20.48
N MET A 24 -4.39 12.38 -21.42
CA MET A 24 -5.03 11.08 -21.16
C MET A 24 -4.17 10.26 -20.21
N ALA A 25 -4.76 9.74 -19.13
CA ALA A 25 -4.05 8.85 -18.25
C ALA A 25 -3.67 7.55 -18.97
N LYS A 26 -2.44 7.10 -18.76
CA LYS A 26 -1.93 5.85 -19.31
C LYS A 26 -1.58 4.89 -18.19
N VAL A 27 -2.21 3.74 -18.20
CA VAL A 27 -1.93 2.66 -17.26
C VAL A 27 -1.46 1.41 -18.03
N PRO A 28 -0.51 0.65 -17.50
CA PRO A 28 0.11 -0.46 -18.23
C PRO A 28 -0.67 -1.78 -18.05
N PHE A 29 -2.01 -1.72 -18.20
CA PHE A 29 -2.91 -2.88 -18.08
C PHE A 29 -3.66 -3.09 -19.40
N GLU A 30 -3.91 -4.36 -19.77
CA GLU A 30 -4.69 -4.71 -20.94
C GLU A 30 -6.15 -5.03 -20.57
N SER A 31 -6.36 -5.63 -19.39
CA SER A 31 -7.70 -5.96 -18.88
C SER A 31 -7.72 -5.94 -17.34
N ILE A 32 -8.76 -5.33 -16.78
CA ILE A 32 -9.12 -5.42 -15.36
C ILE A 32 -10.60 -5.79 -15.29
N VAL A 33 -10.92 -6.91 -14.66
CA VAL A 33 -12.29 -7.36 -14.48
C VAL A 33 -12.59 -7.63 -13.01
N ILE A 34 -13.53 -6.90 -12.47
CA ILE A 34 -14.11 -7.12 -11.14
C ILE A 34 -15.57 -7.49 -11.36
N ASN A 35 -15.95 -8.71 -11.00
CA ASN A 35 -17.32 -9.16 -11.16
C ASN A 35 -17.75 -10.02 -9.98
N LYS A 36 -19.07 -10.10 -9.77
CA LYS A 36 -19.65 -10.91 -8.71
C LYS A 36 -19.16 -12.36 -8.77
N ASN A 37 -19.10 -12.94 -9.96
CA ASN A 37 -18.65 -14.31 -10.21
C ASN A 37 -17.95 -14.40 -11.56
N LEU A 38 -16.82 -15.07 -11.64
CA LEU A 38 -16.06 -15.31 -12.87
C LEU A 38 -16.12 -16.77 -13.34
N ALA A 39 -16.92 -17.62 -12.70
CA ALA A 39 -16.98 -19.05 -13.05
C ALA A 39 -17.39 -19.27 -14.52
N GLY A 40 -16.57 -19.98 -15.25
CA GLY A 40 -16.73 -20.27 -16.67
C GLY A 40 -16.18 -19.19 -17.61
N LEU A 41 -15.64 -18.09 -17.09
CA LEU A 41 -15.01 -17.01 -17.88
C LEU A 41 -13.47 -17.09 -17.86
N GLU A 42 -12.87 -17.94 -17.03
CA GLU A 42 -11.43 -17.93 -16.73
C GLU A 42 -10.56 -18.10 -17.99
N VAL A 43 -10.98 -18.99 -18.90
CA VAL A 43 -10.27 -19.25 -20.15
C VAL A 43 -10.36 -18.06 -21.09
N ASP A 44 -11.56 -17.49 -21.25
CA ASP A 44 -11.80 -16.36 -22.13
C ASP A 44 -11.06 -15.10 -21.64
N LEU A 45 -11.11 -14.82 -20.33
CA LEU A 45 -10.40 -13.70 -19.73
C LEU A 45 -8.87 -13.77 -19.94
N LEU A 46 -8.30 -14.97 -19.85
CA LEU A 46 -6.88 -15.17 -20.12
C LEU A 46 -6.58 -15.09 -21.63
N ALA A 47 -7.46 -15.62 -22.48
CA ALA A 47 -7.32 -15.55 -23.92
C ALA A 47 -7.38 -14.10 -24.45
N ASP A 48 -8.24 -13.26 -23.87
CA ASP A 48 -8.39 -11.83 -24.24
C ASP A 48 -7.10 -11.03 -24.00
N VAL A 49 -6.27 -11.46 -23.04
CA VAL A 49 -4.95 -10.87 -22.81
C VAL A 49 -3.80 -11.70 -23.38
N GLY A 50 -4.11 -12.62 -24.30
CA GLY A 50 -3.13 -13.38 -25.09
C GLY A 50 -2.51 -14.58 -24.37
N PHE A 51 -3.09 -15.07 -23.28
CA PHE A 51 -2.64 -16.25 -22.54
C PHE A 51 -3.35 -17.50 -23.05
N ASN A 52 -2.82 -18.12 -24.12
CA ASN A 52 -3.52 -19.19 -24.85
C ASN A 52 -2.85 -20.57 -24.75
N LYS A 53 -1.56 -20.66 -24.51
CA LYS A 53 -0.80 -21.91 -24.52
C LYS A 53 0.45 -21.84 -23.66
N ASN A 54 0.99 -23.00 -23.29
CA ASN A 54 2.21 -23.15 -22.50
C ASN A 54 2.21 -22.28 -21.25
N LEU A 55 1.14 -22.38 -20.47
CA LEU A 55 0.90 -21.57 -19.27
C LEU A 55 1.24 -22.34 -18.00
N VAL A 56 1.70 -21.60 -16.98
CA VAL A 56 1.81 -22.14 -15.63
C VAL A 56 1.00 -21.29 -14.65
N MET A 57 0.14 -21.95 -13.90
CA MET A 57 -0.55 -21.35 -12.74
C MET A 57 0.33 -21.48 -11.51
N VAL A 58 0.56 -20.37 -10.83
CA VAL A 58 1.33 -20.30 -9.58
C VAL A 58 0.40 -19.90 -8.43
N CYS A 59 0.33 -20.73 -7.40
CA CYS A 59 -0.52 -20.56 -6.23
C CYS A 59 0.13 -21.21 -5.01
N ASP A 60 -0.40 -21.03 -3.83
CA ASP A 60 -0.16 -21.90 -2.69
C ASP A 60 -1.31 -22.90 -2.50
N GLN A 61 -1.21 -23.81 -1.50
CA GLN A 61 -2.24 -24.82 -1.28
C GLN A 61 -3.60 -24.18 -0.96
N THR A 62 -3.63 -23.10 -0.16
CA THR A 62 -4.87 -22.44 0.25
C THR A 62 -5.55 -21.79 -0.96
N THR A 63 -4.80 -21.05 -1.76
CA THR A 63 -5.33 -20.33 -2.94
C THR A 63 -5.63 -21.27 -4.10
N TYR A 64 -4.93 -22.43 -4.18
CA TYR A 64 -5.32 -23.51 -5.07
C TYR A 64 -6.71 -24.04 -4.76
N GLU A 65 -7.01 -24.31 -3.46
CA GLU A 65 -8.34 -24.79 -3.07
C GLU A 65 -9.42 -23.72 -3.24
N ALA A 66 -9.11 -22.46 -2.95
CA ALA A 66 -10.07 -21.36 -3.06
C ALA A 66 -10.49 -21.07 -4.51
N LEU A 67 -9.54 -21.06 -5.45
CA LEU A 67 -9.80 -20.67 -6.84
C LEU A 67 -9.00 -21.49 -7.86
N GLY A 68 -7.76 -21.86 -7.57
CA GLY A 68 -6.86 -22.50 -8.52
C GLY A 68 -7.40 -23.80 -9.10
N ARG A 69 -8.09 -24.62 -8.29
CA ARG A 69 -8.73 -25.86 -8.78
C ARG A 69 -9.77 -25.58 -9.85
N ARG A 70 -10.61 -24.55 -9.67
CA ARG A 70 -11.64 -24.15 -10.64
C ARG A 70 -11.00 -23.72 -11.97
N ILE A 71 -9.95 -22.92 -11.91
CA ILE A 71 -9.19 -22.47 -13.09
C ILE A 71 -8.58 -23.67 -13.80
N LYS A 72 -7.92 -24.59 -13.08
CA LYS A 72 -7.34 -25.81 -13.67
C LYS A 72 -8.41 -26.65 -14.36
N GLU A 73 -9.56 -26.82 -13.76
CA GLU A 73 -10.68 -27.58 -14.36
C GLU A 73 -11.19 -26.91 -15.64
N ALA A 74 -11.29 -25.57 -15.68
CA ALA A 74 -11.69 -24.81 -16.88
C ALA A 74 -10.73 -25.06 -18.06
N PHE A 75 -9.43 -25.26 -17.80
CA PHE A 75 -8.42 -25.54 -18.82
C PHE A 75 -8.32 -27.01 -19.24
N LYS A 76 -9.09 -27.94 -18.67
CA LYS A 76 -9.04 -29.38 -19.06
C LYS A 76 -9.33 -29.63 -20.54
N ALA A 77 -10.17 -28.83 -21.14
CA ALA A 77 -10.52 -28.98 -22.56
C ALA A 77 -9.39 -28.46 -23.49
N THR A 78 -8.59 -27.53 -23.05
CA THR A 78 -7.48 -26.92 -23.81
C THR A 78 -6.14 -27.61 -23.55
N GLY A 79 -5.96 -28.22 -22.39
CA GLY A 79 -4.76 -28.96 -21.99
C GLY A 79 -3.49 -28.12 -21.77
N GLU A 80 -3.59 -26.81 -21.67
CA GLU A 80 -2.45 -25.88 -21.79
C GLU A 80 -2.10 -25.17 -20.47
N LEU A 81 -2.48 -25.70 -19.29
CA LEU A 81 -2.19 -25.09 -17.99
C LEU A 81 -1.52 -26.07 -17.03
N ASP A 82 -0.24 -25.90 -16.80
CA ASP A 82 0.47 -26.56 -15.71
C ASP A 82 0.21 -25.85 -14.37
N VAL A 83 0.42 -26.56 -13.24
CA VAL A 83 0.18 -26.02 -11.90
C VAL A 83 1.43 -26.15 -11.04
N LEU A 84 1.87 -25.04 -10.50
CA LEU A 84 2.96 -24.96 -9.53
C LEU A 84 2.41 -24.47 -8.19
N VAL A 85 2.24 -25.39 -7.24
CA VAL A 85 1.85 -25.06 -5.87
C VAL A 85 3.10 -24.75 -5.05
N LEU A 86 3.17 -23.57 -4.51
CA LEU A 86 4.29 -23.08 -3.70
C LEU A 86 4.11 -23.52 -2.23
N GLU A 87 5.20 -23.92 -1.61
CA GLU A 87 5.23 -24.25 -0.18
C GLU A 87 5.68 -23.02 0.61
N SER A 88 4.82 -22.53 1.53
CA SER A 88 5.10 -21.39 2.41
C SER A 88 5.78 -20.20 1.69
N PRO A 89 5.15 -19.62 0.66
CA PRO A 89 5.77 -18.57 -0.12
C PRO A 89 6.04 -17.31 0.70
N HIS A 90 7.20 -16.71 0.47
CA HIS A 90 7.62 -15.45 1.05
C HIS A 90 8.01 -14.46 -0.03
N ALA A 91 7.66 -13.17 0.15
CA ALA A 91 8.05 -12.11 -0.78
C ALA A 91 9.50 -11.67 -0.52
N ASP A 92 10.47 -12.55 -0.82
CA ASP A 92 11.90 -12.29 -0.74
C ASP A 92 12.64 -12.67 -2.03
N LEU A 93 13.84 -12.11 -2.22
CA LEU A 93 14.60 -12.29 -3.45
C LEU A 93 15.08 -13.72 -3.68
N ARG A 94 15.26 -14.53 -2.64
CA ARG A 94 15.66 -15.95 -2.79
C ARG A 94 14.51 -16.74 -3.37
N TYR A 95 13.30 -16.50 -2.85
CA TYR A 95 12.09 -17.14 -3.35
C TYR A 95 11.81 -16.75 -4.81
N VAL A 96 11.99 -15.46 -5.14
CA VAL A 96 11.91 -14.96 -6.52
C VAL A 96 12.91 -15.67 -7.43
N GLU A 97 14.18 -15.81 -7.03
CA GLU A 97 15.21 -16.46 -7.83
C GLU A 97 14.91 -17.95 -8.08
N ASP A 98 14.33 -18.64 -7.12
CA ASP A 98 13.91 -20.03 -7.28
C ASP A 98 12.67 -20.16 -8.17
N LEU A 99 11.68 -19.27 -8.02
CA LEU A 99 10.49 -19.28 -8.85
C LEU A 99 10.81 -18.98 -10.30
N ARG A 100 11.62 -17.94 -10.58
CA ARG A 100 11.96 -17.54 -11.96
C ARG A 100 12.61 -18.68 -12.77
N LYS A 101 13.39 -19.56 -12.12
CA LYS A 101 13.99 -20.75 -12.77
C LYS A 101 12.90 -21.77 -13.14
N LYS A 102 11.92 -21.98 -12.24
CA LYS A 102 10.85 -22.95 -12.45
C LYS A 102 9.89 -22.53 -13.57
N ILE A 103 9.66 -21.21 -13.71
CA ILE A 103 8.72 -20.67 -14.70
C ILE A 103 9.38 -20.30 -16.05
N ALA A 104 10.69 -20.37 -16.18
CA ALA A 104 11.45 -19.81 -17.30
C ALA A 104 11.05 -20.36 -18.70
N THR A 105 10.49 -21.57 -18.77
CA THR A 105 10.11 -22.23 -20.05
C THR A 105 8.67 -22.00 -20.46
N TYR A 106 7.87 -21.32 -19.64
CA TYR A 106 6.48 -21.01 -19.93
C TYR A 106 6.31 -19.69 -20.67
N ASP A 107 5.34 -19.61 -21.55
CA ASP A 107 5.01 -18.40 -22.32
C ASP A 107 4.28 -17.35 -21.45
N GLY A 108 3.51 -17.82 -20.46
CA GLY A 108 2.77 -16.95 -19.55
C GLY A 108 2.59 -17.55 -18.15
N VAL A 109 2.52 -16.68 -17.17
CA VAL A 109 2.32 -17.04 -15.75
C VAL A 109 0.96 -16.54 -15.27
N VAL A 110 0.17 -17.41 -14.67
CA VAL A 110 -1.13 -17.10 -14.07
C VAL A 110 -0.97 -17.16 -12.55
N ALA A 111 -0.86 -16.01 -11.90
CA ALA A 111 -0.81 -15.94 -10.44
C ALA A 111 -2.24 -16.09 -9.87
N VAL A 112 -2.42 -16.99 -8.90
CA VAL A 112 -3.70 -17.18 -8.20
C VAL A 112 -3.44 -17.05 -6.71
N GLY A 113 -3.80 -15.91 -6.13
CA GLY A 113 -3.53 -15.66 -4.73
C GLY A 113 -3.69 -14.21 -4.28
N SER A 114 -3.17 -13.92 -3.10
CA SER A 114 -3.14 -12.57 -2.53
C SER A 114 -1.75 -11.92 -2.70
N GLY A 115 -1.42 -10.92 -1.90
CA GLY A 115 -0.24 -10.08 -2.06
C GLY A 115 1.08 -10.81 -2.28
N THR A 116 1.38 -11.82 -1.46
CA THR A 116 2.64 -12.57 -1.56
C THR A 116 2.79 -13.28 -2.91
N ILE A 117 1.75 -14.02 -3.33
CA ILE A 117 1.75 -14.72 -4.63
C ILE A 117 1.88 -13.72 -5.77
N ASN A 118 1.10 -12.62 -5.72
CA ASN A 118 1.18 -11.57 -6.72
C ASN A 118 2.59 -11.00 -6.85
N ASP A 119 3.21 -10.57 -5.74
CA ASP A 119 4.49 -9.88 -5.75
C ASP A 119 5.65 -10.78 -6.18
N VAL A 120 5.66 -12.03 -5.72
CA VAL A 120 6.66 -13.03 -6.14
C VAL A 120 6.53 -13.33 -7.63
N CYS A 121 5.31 -13.55 -8.15
CA CYS A 121 5.09 -13.77 -9.58
C CYS A 121 5.44 -12.54 -10.41
N LYS A 122 4.97 -11.36 -9.99
CA LYS A 122 5.24 -10.07 -10.63
C LYS A 122 6.74 -9.82 -10.82
N HIS A 123 7.52 -9.98 -9.75
CA HIS A 123 8.95 -9.71 -9.80
C HIS A 123 9.73 -10.80 -10.55
N SER A 124 9.36 -12.07 -10.37
CA SER A 124 9.98 -13.19 -11.11
C SER A 124 9.78 -13.10 -12.62
N THR A 125 8.56 -12.78 -13.04
CA THR A 125 8.22 -12.62 -14.47
C THR A 125 8.89 -11.38 -15.09
N MET A 126 8.98 -10.27 -14.34
CA MET A 126 9.71 -9.08 -14.77
C MET A 126 11.19 -9.42 -15.03
N LEU A 127 11.86 -10.13 -14.11
CA LEU A 127 13.25 -10.53 -14.28
C LEU A 127 13.48 -11.51 -15.46
N ASN A 128 12.48 -12.29 -15.81
CA ASN A 128 12.53 -13.20 -16.97
C ASN A 128 12.07 -12.54 -18.29
N GLY A 129 11.54 -11.32 -18.25
CA GLY A 129 10.91 -10.70 -19.42
C GLY A 129 9.61 -11.41 -19.87
N GLN A 130 8.94 -12.13 -18.95
CA GLN A 130 7.70 -12.85 -19.18
C GLN A 130 6.50 -11.98 -18.84
N ARG A 131 5.34 -12.29 -19.42
CA ARG A 131 4.06 -11.68 -19.01
C ARG A 131 3.40 -12.53 -17.92
N TYR A 132 2.61 -11.87 -17.05
CA TYR A 132 1.75 -12.57 -16.12
C TYR A 132 0.35 -11.95 -16.07
N ALA A 133 -0.61 -12.75 -15.65
CA ALA A 133 -1.96 -12.34 -15.28
C ALA A 133 -2.23 -12.78 -13.84
N VAL A 134 -3.14 -12.11 -13.13
CA VAL A 134 -3.45 -12.44 -11.73
C VAL A 134 -4.94 -12.57 -11.50
N PHE A 135 -5.33 -13.66 -10.84
CA PHE A 135 -6.62 -13.82 -10.19
C PHE A 135 -6.44 -13.57 -8.70
N ALA A 136 -6.95 -12.44 -8.21
CA ALA A 136 -6.89 -12.10 -6.81
C ALA A 136 -7.89 -12.91 -5.98
N THR A 137 -7.41 -13.56 -4.93
CA THR A 137 -8.27 -14.35 -4.03
C THR A 137 -8.71 -13.58 -2.79
N ALA A 138 -8.21 -12.38 -2.56
CA ALA A 138 -8.59 -11.51 -1.45
C ALA A 138 -8.22 -10.05 -1.71
N GLY A 139 -9.04 -9.13 -1.20
CA GLY A 139 -8.77 -7.69 -1.22
C GLY A 139 -7.90 -7.26 -0.04
N SER A 140 -6.63 -7.66 0.01
CA SER A 140 -5.76 -7.46 1.18
C SER A 140 -4.77 -6.31 1.08
N MET A 141 -4.58 -5.73 -0.11
CA MET A 141 -3.63 -4.64 -0.38
C MET A 141 -3.85 -4.04 -1.78
N ASN A 142 -3.30 -2.85 -2.04
CA ASN A 142 -3.41 -2.13 -3.32
C ASN A 142 -2.37 -2.54 -4.39
N GLY A 143 -1.38 -3.35 -4.03
CA GLY A 143 -0.23 -3.68 -4.87
C GLY A 143 -0.51 -4.50 -6.14
N TYR A 144 -1.72 -5.06 -6.33
CA TYR A 144 -2.06 -5.79 -7.56
C TYR A 144 -1.89 -4.93 -8.80
N THR A 145 -2.35 -3.68 -8.73
CA THR A 145 -2.37 -2.74 -9.85
C THR A 145 -1.25 -1.70 -9.82
N SER A 146 -0.21 -1.93 -9.01
CA SER A 146 1.02 -1.13 -9.03
C SER A 146 2.08 -1.74 -9.97
N THR A 147 3.03 -0.91 -10.39
CA THR A 147 4.22 -1.32 -11.15
C THR A 147 5.43 -1.63 -10.26
N THR A 148 5.21 -1.86 -8.99
CA THR A 148 6.23 -2.23 -8.00
C THR A 148 5.86 -3.54 -7.32
N ALA A 149 6.86 -4.22 -6.77
CA ALA A 149 6.69 -5.39 -5.91
C ALA A 149 7.36 -5.13 -4.56
N SER A 150 6.67 -5.46 -3.47
CA SER A 150 7.21 -5.32 -2.11
C SER A 150 8.04 -6.54 -1.77
N MET A 151 9.38 -6.37 -1.67
CA MET A 151 10.32 -7.47 -1.50
C MET A 151 11.21 -7.27 -0.28
N ARG A 152 11.50 -8.37 0.42
CA ARG A 152 12.53 -8.42 1.46
C ARG A 152 13.88 -8.77 0.82
N LEU A 153 14.87 -7.93 1.06
CA LEU A 153 16.25 -8.17 0.66
C LEU A 153 16.94 -9.18 1.61
N ASP A 154 18.09 -9.72 1.19
CA ASP A 154 18.91 -10.58 2.06
C ASP A 154 19.39 -9.88 3.34
N SER A 155 19.48 -8.55 3.34
CA SER A 155 19.76 -7.73 4.52
C SER A 155 18.61 -7.70 5.54
N GLY A 156 17.42 -8.19 5.19
CA GLY A 156 16.18 -8.08 5.98
C GLY A 156 15.36 -6.83 5.65
N LEU A 157 15.94 -5.85 4.96
CA LEU A 157 15.24 -4.62 4.59
C LEU A 157 14.11 -4.92 3.59
N LYS A 158 12.91 -4.45 3.88
CA LYS A 158 11.76 -4.51 2.98
C LYS A 158 11.68 -3.24 2.15
N ILE A 159 11.71 -3.39 0.83
CA ILE A 159 11.66 -2.28 -0.13
C ILE A 159 10.68 -2.56 -1.25
N SER A 160 10.20 -1.50 -1.88
CA SER A 160 9.43 -1.59 -3.12
C SER A 160 10.41 -1.57 -4.29
N LEU A 161 10.49 -2.68 -5.01
CA LEU A 161 11.34 -2.80 -6.20
C LEU A 161 10.53 -2.45 -7.46
N PRO A 162 11.13 -1.75 -8.43
CA PRO A 162 10.54 -1.62 -9.75
C PRO A 162 10.20 -3.00 -10.34
N SER A 163 9.02 -3.10 -10.92
CA SER A 163 8.51 -4.31 -11.51
C SER A 163 7.60 -3.96 -12.69
N HIS A 164 6.65 -4.82 -13.05
CA HIS A 164 5.71 -4.57 -14.13
C HIS A 164 4.27 -4.87 -13.71
N ALA A 165 3.32 -4.29 -14.43
CA ALA A 165 1.90 -4.58 -14.26
C ALA A 165 1.55 -5.97 -14.79
N PRO A 166 0.52 -6.67 -14.25
CA PRO A 166 -0.08 -7.81 -14.90
C PRO A 166 -0.76 -7.39 -16.22
N ALA A 167 -0.74 -8.25 -17.22
CA ALA A 167 -1.52 -8.05 -18.43
C ALA A 167 -3.02 -8.06 -18.12
N GLY A 168 -3.45 -9.00 -17.27
CA GLY A 168 -4.82 -9.10 -16.76
C GLY A 168 -4.88 -9.16 -15.24
N PHE A 169 -5.83 -8.43 -14.66
CA PHE A 169 -6.16 -8.47 -13.24
C PHE A 169 -7.64 -8.82 -13.08
N PHE A 170 -7.92 -9.96 -12.46
CA PHE A 170 -9.25 -10.55 -12.38
C PHE A 170 -9.66 -10.79 -10.93
N VAL A 171 -10.86 -10.34 -10.58
CA VAL A 171 -11.43 -10.46 -9.23
C VAL A 171 -12.81 -11.12 -9.32
N ASP A 172 -12.91 -12.30 -8.71
CA ASP A 172 -14.17 -12.96 -8.40
C ASP A 172 -14.58 -12.53 -6.97
N LEU A 173 -15.63 -11.70 -6.86
CA LEU A 173 -16.03 -11.14 -5.58
C LEU A 173 -16.58 -12.19 -4.63
N GLU A 174 -17.21 -13.27 -5.12
CA GLU A 174 -17.67 -14.37 -4.27
C GLU A 174 -16.49 -15.08 -3.63
N VAL A 175 -15.42 -15.37 -4.38
CA VAL A 175 -14.18 -15.94 -3.85
C VAL A 175 -13.52 -15.01 -2.83
N SER A 176 -13.45 -13.72 -3.14
CA SER A 176 -12.81 -12.76 -2.24
C SER A 176 -13.62 -12.51 -0.96
N ALA A 177 -14.94 -12.53 -1.04
CA ALA A 177 -15.84 -12.39 0.12
C ALA A 177 -15.79 -13.62 1.06
N GLU A 178 -15.50 -14.81 0.52
CA GLU A 178 -15.29 -16.05 1.30
C GLU A 178 -13.88 -16.14 1.93
N ALA A 179 -12.96 -15.26 1.55
CA ALA A 179 -11.63 -15.22 2.14
C ALA A 179 -11.69 -14.87 3.64
N PRO A 180 -10.70 -15.27 4.44
CA PRO A 180 -10.66 -14.90 5.86
C PRO A 180 -10.81 -13.39 6.07
N ALA A 181 -11.73 -12.96 6.93
CA ALA A 181 -12.11 -11.57 7.12
C ALA A 181 -10.93 -10.63 7.44
N TYR A 182 -9.89 -11.14 8.13
CA TYR A 182 -8.69 -10.35 8.43
C TYR A 182 -7.93 -9.88 7.17
N LEU A 183 -8.12 -10.54 6.02
CA LEU A 183 -7.55 -10.10 4.73
C LEU A 183 -8.29 -8.86 4.20
N ALA A 184 -9.62 -8.85 4.26
CA ALA A 184 -10.42 -7.68 3.90
C ALA A 184 -10.17 -6.51 4.86
N ALA A 185 -10.06 -6.77 6.17
CA ALA A 185 -9.69 -5.77 7.17
C ALA A 185 -8.28 -5.19 6.92
N SER A 186 -7.33 -6.01 6.46
CA SER A 186 -6.01 -5.54 6.02
C SER A 186 -6.13 -4.60 4.82
N GLY A 187 -6.88 -5.00 3.78
CA GLY A 187 -7.08 -4.14 2.62
C GLY A 187 -7.79 -2.84 2.96
N PHE A 188 -8.76 -2.87 3.88
CA PHE A 188 -9.43 -1.68 4.37
C PHE A 188 -8.46 -0.72 5.09
N GLY A 189 -7.58 -1.24 5.96
CA GLY A 189 -6.53 -0.44 6.60
C GLY A 189 -5.58 0.21 5.59
N ASP A 190 -5.27 -0.50 4.50
CA ASP A 190 -4.45 0.02 3.39
C ASP A 190 -5.20 1.09 2.55
N CYS A 191 -6.53 1.04 2.48
CA CYS A 191 -7.34 2.11 1.87
C CYS A 191 -7.45 3.34 2.77
N LEU A 192 -7.69 3.14 4.06
CA LEU A 192 -7.98 4.20 5.03
C LEU A 192 -6.82 5.17 5.23
N CYS A 193 -5.58 4.73 4.96
CA CYS A 193 -4.38 5.55 5.08
C CYS A 193 -4.38 6.79 4.17
N ARG A 194 -5.19 6.80 3.11
CA ARG A 194 -5.20 7.88 2.13
C ARG A 194 -5.44 9.26 2.73
N SER A 195 -6.33 9.39 3.72
CA SER A 195 -6.61 10.67 4.38
C SER A 195 -5.36 11.26 5.00
N VAL A 196 -4.64 10.49 5.81
CA VAL A 196 -3.42 10.96 6.48
C VAL A 196 -2.25 11.12 5.52
N ALA A 197 -2.14 10.25 4.50
CA ALA A 197 -1.12 10.37 3.47
C ALA A 197 -1.32 11.64 2.61
N GLN A 198 -2.57 12.00 2.30
CA GLN A 198 -2.89 13.22 1.57
C GLN A 198 -2.50 14.47 2.35
N VAL A 199 -2.77 14.50 3.65
CA VAL A 199 -2.38 15.60 4.54
C VAL A 199 -0.86 15.76 4.59
N ASP A 200 -0.12 14.67 4.76
CA ASP A 200 1.35 14.68 4.74
C ASP A 200 1.92 15.12 3.39
N TRP A 201 1.36 14.60 2.29
CA TRP A 201 1.84 14.96 0.96
C TRP A 201 1.55 16.42 0.61
N TRP A 202 0.37 16.92 1.02
CA TRP A 202 0.02 18.32 0.88
C TRP A 202 0.93 19.25 1.70
N LEU A 203 1.22 18.89 2.97
CA LEU A 203 2.22 19.60 3.78
C LEU A 203 3.58 19.67 3.08
N SER A 204 4.07 18.53 2.59
CA SER A 204 5.35 18.47 1.86
C SER A 204 5.35 19.39 0.62
N HIS A 205 4.23 19.41 -0.12
CA HIS A 205 4.06 20.31 -1.26
C HIS A 205 4.10 21.79 -0.85
N ARG A 206 3.29 22.17 0.14
CA ARG A 206 3.16 23.56 0.58
C ARG A 206 4.44 24.10 1.24
N LEU A 207 5.16 23.27 1.97
CA LEU A 207 6.37 23.69 2.70
C LEU A 207 7.62 23.60 1.82
N LEU A 208 7.79 22.52 1.07
CA LEU A 208 9.03 22.22 0.35
C LEU A 208 8.92 22.37 -1.17
N GLY A 209 7.73 22.67 -1.71
CA GLY A 209 7.51 22.72 -3.15
C GLY A 209 7.62 21.35 -3.84
N SER A 210 7.47 20.24 -3.10
CA SER A 210 7.52 18.91 -3.67
C SER A 210 6.35 18.66 -4.63
N LEU A 211 6.48 17.68 -5.52
CA LEU A 211 5.38 17.25 -6.39
C LEU A 211 4.15 16.87 -5.53
N TYR A 212 2.98 17.34 -5.94
CA TYR A 212 1.68 16.90 -5.48
C TYR A 212 0.76 16.72 -6.69
N LEU A 213 -0.06 15.69 -6.67
CA LEU A 213 -1.08 15.44 -7.68
C LEU A 213 -2.41 15.12 -6.98
N GLN A 214 -3.47 15.79 -7.38
CA GLN A 214 -4.82 15.56 -6.88
C GLN A 214 -5.49 14.37 -7.58
N SER A 215 -5.09 14.11 -8.82
CA SER A 215 -5.74 13.09 -9.66
C SER A 215 -5.81 11.67 -9.08
N PRO A 216 -4.82 11.14 -8.32
CA PRO A 216 -4.96 9.86 -7.63
C PRO A 216 -6.09 9.79 -6.60
N TYR A 217 -6.48 10.94 -6.05
CA TYR A 217 -7.61 11.05 -5.11
C TYR A 217 -8.92 11.23 -5.86
N THR A 218 -8.94 12.04 -6.91
CA THR A 218 -10.13 12.31 -7.72
C THR A 218 -10.76 11.04 -8.29
N ILE A 219 -9.94 10.07 -8.72
CA ILE A 219 -10.46 8.81 -9.27
C ILE A 219 -11.15 7.91 -8.24
N GLN A 220 -10.96 8.17 -6.94
CA GLN A 220 -11.49 7.38 -5.85
C GLN A 220 -12.59 8.10 -5.05
N GLU A 221 -12.82 9.40 -5.33
CA GLU A 221 -13.66 10.27 -4.50
C GLU A 221 -15.11 9.78 -4.31
N LYS A 222 -15.63 9.00 -5.27
CA LYS A 222 -16.98 8.42 -5.21
C LYS A 222 -17.02 7.08 -4.46
N ASP A 223 -15.99 6.28 -4.63
CA ASP A 223 -15.96 4.90 -4.14
C ASP A 223 -15.51 4.79 -2.67
N GLU A 224 -14.63 5.70 -2.24
CA GLU A 224 -14.09 5.69 -0.88
C GLU A 224 -15.15 5.95 0.21
N PRO A 225 -16.08 6.93 0.09
CA PRO A 225 -17.17 7.09 1.06
C PRO A 225 -18.10 5.87 1.12
N GLU A 226 -18.34 5.22 -0.03
CA GLU A 226 -19.14 4.01 -0.10
C GLU A 226 -18.47 2.83 0.62
N LEU A 227 -17.16 2.65 0.42
CA LEU A 227 -16.36 1.68 1.16
C LEU A 227 -16.40 1.97 2.66
N ASN A 228 -16.12 3.20 3.06
CA ASN A 228 -16.06 3.61 4.47
C ASN A 228 -17.39 3.36 5.19
N SER A 229 -18.52 3.67 4.54
CA SER A 229 -19.86 3.42 5.09
C SER A 229 -20.19 1.94 5.28
N ARG A 230 -19.48 1.05 4.59
CA ARG A 230 -19.66 -0.41 4.60
C ARG A 230 -18.53 -1.16 5.34
N ALA A 231 -17.66 -0.45 6.07
CA ALA A 231 -16.52 -1.07 6.73
C ALA A 231 -16.91 -2.31 7.55
N GLY A 232 -18.00 -2.21 8.35
CA GLY A 232 -18.50 -3.33 9.15
C GLY A 232 -19.00 -4.53 8.34
N ASN A 233 -19.42 -4.33 7.10
CA ASN A 233 -19.90 -5.39 6.23
C ASN A 233 -18.75 -6.27 5.69
N LEU A 234 -17.52 -5.74 5.68
CA LEU A 234 -16.32 -6.51 5.30
C LEU A 234 -16.08 -7.69 6.25
N ALA A 235 -16.34 -7.50 7.55
CA ALA A 235 -16.14 -8.53 8.57
C ALA A 235 -17.04 -9.77 8.36
N ILE A 236 -18.16 -9.63 7.65
CA ILE A 236 -19.10 -10.72 7.36
C ILE A 236 -19.07 -11.20 5.91
N GLY A 237 -18.10 -10.74 5.12
CA GLY A 237 -17.92 -11.15 3.72
C GLY A 237 -19.06 -10.66 2.82
N ASP A 238 -19.57 -9.45 3.02
CA ASP A 238 -20.59 -8.87 2.15
C ASP A 238 -20.00 -8.56 0.77
N ILE A 239 -20.67 -9.02 -0.29
CA ILE A 239 -20.16 -8.91 -1.66
C ILE A 239 -20.09 -7.46 -2.14
N GLU A 240 -21.03 -6.61 -1.75
CA GLU A 240 -21.03 -5.20 -2.15
C GLU A 240 -19.88 -4.44 -1.47
N ALA A 241 -19.68 -4.64 -0.16
CA ALA A 241 -18.54 -4.09 0.57
C ALA A 241 -17.20 -4.58 -0.02
N THR A 242 -17.09 -5.88 -0.34
CA THR A 242 -15.93 -6.47 -1.00
C THR A 242 -15.69 -5.86 -2.39
N GLY A 243 -16.76 -5.58 -3.13
CA GLY A 243 -16.70 -4.90 -4.42
C GLY A 243 -16.10 -3.49 -4.32
N TYR A 244 -16.58 -2.67 -3.38
CA TYR A 244 -16.01 -1.34 -3.11
C TYR A 244 -14.57 -1.43 -2.62
N LEU A 245 -14.24 -2.40 -1.76
CA LEU A 245 -12.85 -2.62 -1.33
C LEU A 245 -11.93 -2.87 -2.53
N HIS A 246 -12.29 -3.80 -3.41
CA HIS A 246 -11.48 -4.07 -4.61
C HIS A 246 -11.40 -2.87 -5.56
N ARG A 247 -12.48 -2.09 -5.72
CA ARG A 247 -12.45 -0.87 -6.53
C ARG A 247 -11.46 0.15 -5.97
N VAL A 248 -11.56 0.47 -4.68
CA VAL A 248 -10.68 1.47 -4.04
C VAL A 248 -9.22 1.01 -4.08
N LEU A 249 -8.94 -0.26 -3.76
CA LEU A 249 -7.59 -0.83 -3.88
C LEU A 249 -7.06 -0.75 -5.32
N THR A 250 -7.89 -1.09 -6.31
CA THR A 250 -7.54 -1.06 -7.73
C THR A 250 -7.24 0.36 -8.20
N LEU A 251 -8.14 1.30 -7.92
CA LEU A 251 -7.98 2.71 -8.30
C LEU A 251 -6.77 3.34 -7.60
N GLY A 252 -6.52 2.99 -6.33
CA GLY A 252 -5.32 3.41 -5.60
C GLY A 252 -4.03 2.98 -6.29
N GLY A 253 -3.94 1.72 -6.70
CA GLY A 253 -2.78 1.21 -7.45
C GLY A 253 -2.64 1.81 -8.85
N LEU A 254 -3.75 2.04 -9.56
CA LEU A 254 -3.75 2.74 -10.86
C LEU A 254 -3.31 4.19 -10.69
N GLY A 255 -3.73 4.88 -9.60
CA GLY A 255 -3.26 6.21 -9.26
C GLY A 255 -1.75 6.29 -9.13
N VAL A 256 -1.13 5.31 -8.48
CA VAL A 256 0.33 5.18 -8.41
C VAL A 256 0.93 4.94 -9.80
N SER A 257 0.30 4.11 -10.62
CA SER A 257 0.81 3.73 -11.94
C SER A 257 0.87 4.93 -12.90
N PHE A 258 -0.16 5.79 -12.95
CA PHE A 258 -0.14 6.93 -13.86
C PHE A 258 0.56 8.17 -13.28
N SER A 259 0.62 8.33 -11.97
CA SER A 259 1.35 9.44 -11.34
C SER A 259 2.87 9.19 -11.26
N GLY A 260 3.30 7.94 -11.33
CA GLY A 260 4.70 7.53 -11.19
C GLY A 260 5.26 7.64 -9.76
N VAL A 261 4.41 8.02 -8.79
CA VAL A 261 4.80 8.14 -7.38
C VAL A 261 3.77 7.49 -6.47
N SER A 262 4.20 6.94 -5.34
CA SER A 262 3.30 6.27 -4.38
C SER A 262 2.91 7.14 -3.18
N ASN A 263 3.20 8.44 -3.23
CA ASN A 263 2.91 9.37 -2.13
C ASN A 263 1.40 9.47 -1.81
N SER A 264 0.54 9.27 -2.82
CA SER A 264 -0.91 9.34 -2.66
C SER A 264 -1.50 8.31 -1.68
N GLY A 265 -0.77 7.26 -1.36
CA GLY A 265 -1.21 6.24 -0.41
C GLY A 265 -0.05 5.66 0.38
N SER A 266 1.05 6.44 0.61
CA SER A 266 2.20 5.92 1.37
C SER A 266 3.07 7.08 1.85
N MET A 267 2.80 7.62 3.03
CA MET A 267 3.57 8.68 3.65
C MET A 267 4.04 8.28 5.07
N GLY A 268 3.73 9.04 6.10
CA GLY A 268 4.17 8.79 7.48
C GLY A 268 3.70 7.45 8.05
N GLU A 269 2.47 7.08 7.80
CA GLU A 269 1.85 5.82 8.23
C GLU A 269 2.57 4.58 7.67
N HIS A 270 2.93 4.65 6.41
CA HIS A 270 3.72 3.58 5.78
C HIS A 270 5.17 3.55 6.25
N GLN A 271 5.76 4.69 6.63
CA GLN A 271 7.08 4.69 7.25
C GLN A 271 7.06 3.91 8.57
N ILE A 272 6.02 4.10 9.41
CA ILE A 272 5.84 3.34 10.66
C ILE A 272 5.72 1.84 10.36
N SER A 273 4.82 1.44 9.45
CA SER A 273 4.64 0.03 9.05
C SER A 273 5.93 -0.59 8.51
N HIS A 274 6.63 0.12 7.62
CA HIS A 274 7.88 -0.39 7.06
C HIS A 274 9.01 -0.51 8.09
N TYR A 275 9.04 0.36 9.10
CA TYR A 275 9.99 0.21 10.21
C TYR A 275 9.76 -1.09 10.97
N LEU A 276 8.49 -1.42 11.26
CA LEU A 276 8.14 -2.70 11.87
C LEU A 276 8.57 -3.88 11.01
N ASP A 277 8.24 -3.86 9.73
CA ASP A 277 8.61 -4.92 8.79
C ASP A 277 10.13 -5.13 8.66
N CYS A 278 10.92 -4.05 8.76
CA CYS A 278 12.37 -4.09 8.59
C CYS A 278 13.12 -4.45 9.87
N PHE A 279 12.68 -3.94 11.02
CA PHE A 279 13.49 -3.95 12.24
C PHE A 279 12.89 -4.73 13.41
N ALA A 280 11.68 -5.28 13.26
CA ALA A 280 11.12 -6.17 14.27
C ALA A 280 11.89 -7.49 14.42
N GLY A 281 12.51 -8.01 13.34
CA GLY A 281 13.20 -9.29 13.36
C GLY A 281 12.27 -10.41 13.87
N ASP A 282 12.76 -11.20 14.84
CA ASP A 282 11.99 -12.29 15.45
C ASP A 282 10.80 -11.80 16.31
N ARG A 283 10.73 -10.50 16.63
CA ARG A 283 9.61 -9.88 17.34
C ARG A 283 8.45 -9.50 16.43
N HIS A 284 8.57 -9.74 15.10
CA HIS A 284 7.50 -9.45 14.16
C HIS A 284 6.32 -10.38 14.41
N PRO A 285 5.11 -9.85 14.72
CA PRO A 285 3.98 -10.68 15.15
C PRO A 285 3.31 -11.45 14.00
N GLY A 286 3.78 -11.31 12.77
CA GLY A 286 3.17 -11.95 11.59
C GLY A 286 1.94 -11.23 11.05
N THR A 287 1.70 -9.99 11.47
CA THR A 287 0.60 -9.15 10.96
C THR A 287 0.76 -8.79 9.49
N LEU A 288 -0.36 -8.58 8.82
CA LEU A 288 -0.38 -8.14 7.44
C LEU A 288 -0.05 -6.65 7.32
N HIS A 289 0.48 -6.27 6.17
CA HIS A 289 0.87 -4.89 5.87
C HIS A 289 -0.26 -3.88 6.15
N GLY A 290 -1.46 -4.10 5.59
CA GLY A 290 -2.56 -3.16 5.78
C GLY A 290 -3.09 -3.08 7.22
N GLN A 291 -2.92 -4.13 8.04
CA GLN A 291 -3.22 -4.06 9.48
C GLN A 291 -2.26 -3.10 10.19
N GLN A 292 -0.97 -3.17 9.87
CA GLN A 292 0.03 -2.24 10.40
C GLN A 292 -0.23 -0.81 9.91
N VAL A 293 -0.54 -0.66 8.61
CA VAL A 293 -0.85 0.64 8.00
C VAL A 293 -2.11 1.25 8.64
N GLY A 294 -3.16 0.48 8.89
CA GLY A 294 -4.38 0.95 9.56
C GLY A 294 -4.11 1.52 10.94
N VAL A 295 -3.36 0.80 11.78
CA VAL A 295 -2.97 1.29 13.12
C VAL A 295 -2.05 2.50 13.03
N ALA A 296 -1.08 2.48 12.12
CA ALA A 296 -0.19 3.61 11.89
C ALA A 296 -0.93 4.85 11.36
N SER A 297 -2.02 4.66 10.61
CA SER A 297 -2.88 5.76 10.14
C SER A 297 -3.60 6.43 11.31
N LEU A 298 -4.09 5.65 12.29
CA LEU A 298 -4.63 6.23 13.54
C LEU A 298 -3.58 7.04 14.31
N THR A 299 -2.36 6.52 14.42
CA THR A 299 -1.24 7.24 15.04
C THR A 299 -0.97 8.54 14.29
N MET A 300 -0.92 8.52 12.96
CA MET A 300 -0.72 9.74 12.16
C MET A 300 -1.89 10.71 12.28
N ALA A 301 -3.14 10.24 12.28
CA ALA A 301 -4.31 11.10 12.47
C ALA A 301 -4.27 11.82 13.83
N ARG A 302 -3.87 11.13 14.91
CA ARG A 302 -3.70 11.74 16.24
C ARG A 302 -2.57 12.78 16.23
N LEU A 303 -1.42 12.48 15.59
CA LEU A 303 -0.31 13.42 15.46
C LEU A 303 -0.70 14.66 14.66
N GLN A 304 -1.30 14.48 13.50
CA GLN A 304 -1.78 15.56 12.63
C GLN A 304 -2.82 16.42 13.34
N SER A 305 -3.81 15.80 13.99
CA SER A 305 -4.82 16.51 14.78
C SER A 305 -4.21 17.33 15.91
N LYS A 306 -3.27 16.74 16.68
CA LYS A 306 -2.55 17.43 17.77
C LYS A 306 -1.80 18.66 17.27
N LEU A 307 -1.06 18.56 16.18
CA LEU A 307 -0.28 19.68 15.65
C LEU A 307 -1.18 20.74 15.00
N LEU A 308 -2.17 20.33 14.20
CA LEU A 308 -3.11 21.25 13.53
C LEU A 308 -4.09 21.94 14.49
N SER A 309 -4.27 21.44 15.71
CA SER A 309 -5.08 22.11 16.74
C SER A 309 -4.44 23.41 17.26
N SER A 310 -3.14 23.60 17.07
CA SER A 310 -2.44 24.81 17.48
C SER A 310 -2.74 25.99 16.54
N ASP A 311 -2.94 27.19 17.11
CA ASP A 311 -3.08 28.42 16.33
C ASP A 311 -1.77 28.87 15.68
N LYS A 312 -0.64 28.45 16.23
CA LYS A 312 0.69 28.77 15.72
C LYS A 312 1.42 27.52 15.29
N PRO A 313 2.18 27.57 14.20
CA PRO A 313 3.02 26.45 13.81
C PRO A 313 4.11 26.20 14.86
N PRO A 314 4.57 24.97 14.98
CA PRO A 314 5.75 24.65 15.76
C PRO A 314 6.98 25.32 15.15
N THR A 315 7.97 25.65 16.00
CA THR A 315 9.26 26.16 15.53
C THR A 315 10.23 24.99 15.34
N LEU A 316 10.69 24.83 14.12
CA LEU A 316 11.64 23.77 13.76
C LEU A 316 13.06 24.13 14.19
N LYS A 317 13.83 23.14 14.57
CA LYS A 317 15.27 23.17 14.89
C LYS A 317 16.03 22.37 13.82
N ASP A 318 17.37 22.44 13.87
CA ASP A 318 18.21 21.62 13.00
C ASP A 318 17.83 20.13 13.11
N THR A 319 17.68 19.48 11.96
CA THR A 319 17.43 18.05 11.92
C THR A 319 18.66 17.31 12.41
N ILE A 320 18.50 16.48 13.42
CA ILE A 320 19.60 15.68 13.97
C ILE A 320 19.69 14.35 13.21
N ILE A 321 20.84 14.11 12.58
CA ILE A 321 21.18 12.81 11.97
C ILE A 321 22.25 12.13 12.81
N ASP A 322 21.85 11.25 13.71
CA ASP A 322 22.77 10.46 14.52
C ASP A 322 23.09 9.12 13.85
N LEU A 323 24.14 9.14 13.01
CA LEU A 323 24.55 7.93 12.29
C LEU A 323 24.96 6.78 13.23
N GLN A 324 25.53 7.06 14.40
CA GLN A 324 25.93 6.01 15.33
C GLN A 324 24.72 5.31 15.94
N ASP A 325 23.68 6.06 16.25
CA ASP A 325 22.42 5.52 16.72
C ASP A 325 21.69 4.75 15.62
N MET A 326 21.64 5.29 14.40
CA MET A 326 21.10 4.57 13.23
C MET A 326 21.83 3.25 12.98
N GLU A 327 23.20 3.24 13.04
CA GLU A 327 23.98 2.01 12.87
C GLU A 327 23.68 0.96 13.94
N ARG A 328 23.42 1.39 15.17
CA ARG A 328 23.06 0.49 16.28
C ARG A 328 21.70 -0.17 16.06
N ARG A 329 20.70 0.57 15.55
CA ARG A 329 19.32 0.10 15.31
C ARG A 329 19.17 -0.68 13.99
N MET A 330 19.79 -0.24 12.93
CA MET A 330 19.56 -0.71 11.55
C MET A 330 20.73 -1.57 11.01
N GLY A 331 21.89 -1.54 11.66
CA GLY A 331 23.15 -2.06 11.08
C GLY A 331 23.80 -1.06 10.12
N LYS A 332 25.13 -1.17 9.95
CA LYS A 332 25.93 -0.17 9.24
C LYS A 332 25.54 0.08 7.79
N GLU A 333 25.21 -0.99 7.06
CA GLU A 333 24.90 -0.90 5.63
C GLU A 333 23.55 -0.20 5.39
N ILE A 334 22.52 -0.61 6.12
CA ILE A 334 21.20 -0.03 6.03
C ILE A 334 21.20 1.42 6.53
N ALA A 335 21.86 1.68 7.66
CA ALA A 335 21.96 3.03 8.22
C ALA A 335 22.58 4.03 7.24
N LYS A 336 23.62 3.62 6.50
CA LYS A 336 24.22 4.47 5.48
C LYS A 336 23.24 4.84 4.36
N GLN A 337 22.49 3.85 3.84
CA GLN A 337 21.48 4.09 2.80
C GLN A 337 20.36 4.99 3.31
N CYS A 338 19.85 4.71 4.50
CA CYS A 338 18.80 5.50 5.14
C CYS A 338 19.26 6.95 5.42
N ARG A 339 20.49 7.14 5.91
CA ARG A 339 21.06 8.48 6.12
C ARG A 339 21.06 9.31 4.83
N ASP A 340 21.46 8.71 3.71
CA ASP A 340 21.54 9.44 2.44
C ASP A 340 20.13 9.85 1.93
N GLU A 341 19.10 9.07 2.21
CA GLU A 341 17.71 9.45 1.94
C GLU A 341 17.17 10.47 2.94
N PHE A 342 17.48 10.30 4.22
CA PHE A 342 17.03 11.21 5.28
C PHE A 342 17.64 12.61 5.13
N ALA A 343 18.90 12.70 4.76
CA ALA A 343 19.58 13.98 4.54
C ALA A 343 18.91 14.86 3.46
N LYS A 344 18.20 14.27 2.51
CA LYS A 344 17.52 15.02 1.43
C LYS A 344 16.36 15.88 1.92
N LYS A 345 15.81 15.59 3.11
CA LYS A 345 14.70 16.35 3.73
C LYS A 345 15.07 17.04 5.05
N SER A 346 16.35 17.03 5.41
CA SER A 346 16.84 17.58 6.66
C SER A 346 16.95 19.09 6.60
N PHE A 347 16.61 19.75 7.69
CA PHE A 347 16.72 21.20 7.84
C PHE A 347 18.00 21.59 8.59
N GLU A 348 18.76 22.52 8.03
CA GLU A 348 19.91 23.14 8.68
C GLU A 348 20.18 24.56 8.10
N GLY A 349 20.76 25.44 8.89
CA GLY A 349 21.19 26.79 8.45
C GLY A 349 20.10 27.58 7.75
N ALA A 350 20.42 28.18 6.59
CA ALA A 350 19.50 29.00 5.85
C ALA A 350 18.24 28.27 5.36
N PHE A 351 18.32 26.95 5.11
CA PHE A 351 17.15 26.14 4.73
C PHE A 351 16.17 25.99 5.89
N LEU A 352 16.67 25.83 7.12
CA LEU A 352 15.85 25.82 8.32
C LEU A 352 15.14 27.16 8.54
N GLU A 353 15.87 28.30 8.37
CA GLU A 353 15.28 29.62 8.51
C GLU A 353 14.12 29.82 7.51
N GLN A 354 14.35 29.50 6.23
CA GLN A 354 13.32 29.57 5.18
C GLN A 354 12.13 28.65 5.48
N ALA A 355 12.36 27.43 5.98
CA ALA A 355 11.30 26.51 6.35
C ALA A 355 10.43 27.05 7.49
N ASN A 356 11.03 27.64 8.53
CA ASN A 356 10.31 28.26 9.62
C ASN A 356 9.51 29.49 9.17
N GLU A 357 10.10 30.36 8.36
CA GLU A 357 9.40 31.52 7.77
C GLU A 357 8.21 31.05 6.92
N ARG A 358 8.44 30.09 6.02
CA ARG A 358 7.38 29.54 5.17
C ARG A 358 6.27 28.88 5.99
N LEU A 359 6.61 28.11 7.02
CA LEU A 359 5.63 27.44 7.89
C LEU A 359 4.75 28.46 8.62
N GLN A 360 5.34 29.59 9.09
CA GLN A 360 4.58 30.71 9.67
C GLN A 360 3.62 31.36 8.66
N GLU A 361 4.06 31.54 7.42
CA GLU A 361 3.23 32.15 6.37
C GLU A 361 2.01 31.29 6.02
N ILE A 362 2.22 29.98 5.86
CA ILE A 362 1.18 29.10 5.29
C ILE A 362 0.29 28.44 6.35
N TRP A 363 0.62 28.54 7.65
CA TRP A 363 0.00 27.69 8.68
C TRP A 363 -1.53 27.78 8.74
N THR A 364 -2.07 28.98 8.69
CA THR A 364 -3.53 29.19 8.72
C THR A 364 -4.18 28.63 7.48
N GLU A 365 -3.64 28.93 6.29
CA GLU A 365 -4.15 28.40 5.02
C GLU A 365 -4.02 26.87 4.96
N LEU A 366 -2.87 26.33 5.36
CA LEU A 366 -2.62 24.89 5.39
C LEU A 366 -3.70 24.15 6.20
N LYS A 367 -4.08 24.68 7.38
CA LYS A 367 -5.13 24.10 8.22
C LYS A 367 -6.49 24.06 7.50
N GLU A 368 -6.83 25.12 6.77
CA GLU A 368 -8.07 25.18 5.99
C GLU A 368 -8.03 24.23 4.78
N GLU A 369 -6.90 24.19 4.09
CA GLU A 369 -6.70 23.35 2.90
C GLU A 369 -6.74 21.85 3.17
N VAL A 370 -6.22 21.40 4.32
CA VAL A 370 -6.23 19.98 4.67
C VAL A 370 -7.56 19.53 5.29
N GLN A 371 -8.42 20.44 5.73
CA GLN A 371 -9.68 20.12 6.38
C GLN A 371 -10.56 19.13 5.58
N PRO A 372 -10.68 19.25 4.24
CA PRO A 372 -11.45 18.31 3.43
C PRO A 372 -10.84 16.90 3.34
N PHE A 373 -9.56 16.72 3.69
CA PHE A 373 -8.86 15.44 3.62
C PHE A 373 -8.99 14.64 4.92
N LEU A 374 -9.29 15.34 6.03
CA LEU A 374 -9.29 14.76 7.37
C LEU A 374 -10.52 13.87 7.59
N ILE A 375 -10.25 12.67 8.09
CA ILE A 375 -11.23 11.84 8.78
C ILE A 375 -10.91 11.97 10.27
N SER A 376 -11.90 12.14 11.12
CA SER A 376 -11.67 12.24 12.56
C SER A 376 -11.10 10.94 13.12
N VAL A 377 -10.30 11.03 14.18
CA VAL A 377 -9.68 9.85 14.82
C VAL A 377 -10.76 8.84 15.24
N ASP A 378 -11.86 9.32 15.84
CA ASP A 378 -12.93 8.48 16.33
C ASP A 378 -13.64 7.74 15.17
N GLU A 379 -13.91 8.42 14.04
CA GLU A 379 -14.50 7.80 12.85
C GLU A 379 -13.55 6.76 12.23
N MET A 380 -12.27 7.09 12.14
CA MET A 380 -11.24 6.17 11.60
C MET A 380 -11.11 4.92 12.48
N GLU A 381 -11.09 5.07 13.79
CA GLU A 381 -11.02 3.97 14.75
C GLU A 381 -12.27 3.08 14.69
N GLU A 382 -13.46 3.68 14.63
CA GLU A 382 -14.73 2.93 14.50
C GLU A 382 -14.78 2.14 13.19
N MET A 383 -14.36 2.72 12.08
CA MET A 383 -14.31 2.03 10.78
C MET A 383 -13.31 0.86 10.80
N LEU A 384 -12.11 1.03 11.33
CA LEU A 384 -11.14 -0.05 11.45
C LEU A 384 -11.65 -1.18 12.34
N LYS A 385 -12.19 -0.83 13.50
CA LYS A 385 -12.74 -1.79 14.45
C LYS A 385 -13.93 -2.56 13.86
N SER A 386 -14.85 -1.87 13.20
CA SER A 386 -16.01 -2.51 12.58
C SER A 386 -15.65 -3.43 11.42
N SER A 387 -14.58 -3.12 10.68
CA SER A 387 -14.04 -4.00 9.63
C SER A 387 -13.35 -5.26 10.17
N GLY A 388 -13.15 -5.37 11.49
CA GLY A 388 -12.40 -6.46 12.14
C GLY A 388 -10.89 -6.24 12.16
N GLY A 389 -10.43 -5.02 11.87
CA GLY A 389 -9.01 -4.63 11.91
C GLY A 389 -8.56 -4.24 13.33
N PRO A 390 -7.25 -4.33 13.62
CA PRO A 390 -6.67 -3.83 14.86
C PRO A 390 -6.68 -2.29 14.89
N VAL A 391 -6.86 -1.70 16.09
CA VAL A 391 -6.90 -0.24 16.28
C VAL A 391 -5.73 0.30 17.12
N ASN A 392 -4.87 -0.56 17.61
CA ASN A 392 -3.68 -0.18 18.38
C ASN A 392 -2.57 -1.22 18.26
N TYR A 393 -1.36 -0.86 18.71
CA TYR A 393 -0.18 -1.71 18.64
C TYR A 393 -0.31 -3.03 19.45
N LYS A 394 -1.11 -3.04 20.54
CA LYS A 394 -1.33 -4.25 21.36
C LYS A 394 -2.16 -5.27 20.59
N GLU A 395 -3.18 -4.81 19.88
CA GLU A 395 -4.00 -5.66 19.02
C GLU A 395 -3.23 -6.17 17.80
N LEU A 396 -2.23 -5.41 17.32
CA LEU A 396 -1.24 -5.89 16.35
C LEU A 396 -0.30 -6.96 16.95
N GLY A 397 -0.22 -7.09 18.27
CA GLY A 397 0.76 -7.95 18.94
C GLY A 397 2.19 -7.40 18.87
N VAL A 398 2.37 -6.10 18.67
CA VAL A 398 3.67 -5.43 18.61
C VAL A 398 4.09 -4.99 20.01
N ASP A 399 5.36 -5.22 20.36
CA ASP A 399 5.92 -4.74 21.63
C ASP A 399 5.86 -3.20 21.72
N VAL A 400 5.58 -2.68 22.91
CA VAL A 400 5.47 -1.25 23.17
C VAL A 400 6.73 -0.48 22.77
N ASP A 401 7.92 -1.00 23.10
CA ASP A 401 9.18 -0.34 22.76
C ASP A 401 9.42 -0.34 21.24
N LEU A 402 9.08 -1.43 20.56
CA LEU A 402 9.22 -1.53 19.10
C LEU A 402 8.28 -0.56 18.38
N TYR A 403 7.03 -0.42 18.84
CA TYR A 403 6.09 0.50 18.20
C TYR A 403 6.47 1.96 18.48
N ARG A 404 6.92 2.27 19.70
CA ARG A 404 7.46 3.58 20.04
C ARG A 404 8.68 3.94 19.17
N ASP A 405 9.63 3.02 19.01
CA ASP A 405 10.80 3.18 18.14
C ASP A 405 10.37 3.39 16.67
N ALA A 406 9.34 2.68 16.22
CA ALA A 406 8.80 2.86 14.87
C ALA A 406 8.26 4.29 14.67
N ILE A 407 7.51 4.87 15.62
CA ILE A 407 7.02 6.25 15.53
C ILE A 407 8.19 7.24 15.48
N VAL A 408 9.18 7.08 16.35
CA VAL A 408 10.27 8.05 16.52
C VAL A 408 11.26 8.01 15.36
N HIS A 409 11.57 6.82 14.84
CA HIS A 409 12.72 6.59 13.96
C HIS A 409 12.35 6.23 12.51
N CYS A 410 11.09 5.91 12.18
CA CYS A 410 10.72 5.52 10.83
C CYS A 410 10.99 6.61 9.79
N ARG A 411 10.94 7.88 10.18
CA ARG A 411 11.22 9.02 9.29
C ARG A 411 12.65 9.02 8.73
N GLU A 412 13.57 8.31 9.38
CA GLU A 412 14.96 8.21 8.95
C GLU A 412 15.15 7.30 7.72
N MET A 413 14.15 6.47 7.39
CA MET A 413 14.27 5.47 6.33
C MET A 413 14.15 6.01 4.91
N ARG A 414 13.47 7.13 4.71
CA ARG A 414 13.08 7.65 3.39
C ARG A 414 13.10 9.18 3.34
N ASN A 415 13.18 9.71 2.14
CA ASN A 415 13.11 11.15 1.86
C ASN A 415 11.68 11.71 1.76
N ARG A 416 10.68 11.03 2.33
CA ARG A 416 9.29 11.50 2.38
C ARG A 416 9.08 12.36 3.61
N PHE A 417 8.79 13.63 3.38
CA PHE A 417 8.54 14.60 4.43
C PHE A 417 7.08 14.51 4.89
N SER A 418 6.87 14.47 6.20
CA SER A 418 5.57 14.25 6.84
C SER A 418 5.46 15.05 8.16
N PHE A 419 4.30 14.96 8.81
CA PHE A 419 4.13 15.53 10.16
C PHE A 419 5.03 14.88 11.21
N LEU A 420 5.57 13.68 10.97
CA LEU A 420 6.62 13.09 11.83
C LEU A 420 7.89 13.95 11.82
N ASP A 421 8.27 14.50 10.67
CA ASP A 421 9.43 15.37 10.54
C ASP A 421 9.20 16.71 11.27
N ILE A 422 8.02 17.31 11.09
CA ILE A 422 7.62 18.52 11.83
C ILE A 422 7.67 18.29 13.33
N ALA A 423 7.08 17.20 13.82
CA ALA A 423 7.04 16.89 15.25
C ALA A 423 8.44 16.64 15.82
N ALA A 424 9.30 15.92 15.10
CA ALA A 424 10.64 15.59 15.53
C ALA A 424 11.52 16.85 15.59
N ASP A 425 11.54 17.64 14.53
CA ASP A 425 12.39 18.82 14.43
C ASP A 425 11.89 19.97 15.33
N ALA A 426 10.62 19.92 15.75
CA ALA A 426 10.11 20.78 16.83
C ALA A 426 10.40 20.26 18.24
N GLY A 427 10.90 19.02 18.38
CA GLY A 427 11.16 18.37 19.67
C GLY A 427 9.90 17.86 20.37
N LEU A 428 8.85 17.51 19.61
CA LEU A 428 7.55 17.07 20.12
C LEU A 428 7.28 15.57 19.91
N LEU A 429 8.06 14.90 19.04
CA LEU A 429 7.76 13.54 18.62
C LEU A 429 7.94 12.49 19.72
N GLU A 430 8.96 12.63 20.57
CA GLU A 430 9.24 11.72 21.68
C GLU A 430 8.11 11.73 22.74
N ASP A 431 7.63 12.93 23.07
CA ASP A 431 6.52 13.10 24.00
C ASP A 431 5.23 12.52 23.40
N PHE A 432 4.96 12.81 22.12
CA PHE A 432 3.83 12.23 21.41
C PHE A 432 3.87 10.69 21.38
N ALA A 433 5.04 10.12 21.04
CA ALA A 433 5.18 8.65 21.01
C ALA A 433 4.92 8.03 22.39
N SER A 434 5.36 8.72 23.46
CA SER A 434 5.11 8.26 24.83
C SER A 434 3.63 8.36 25.23
N GLU A 435 2.92 9.42 24.81
CA GLU A 435 1.47 9.56 25.00
C GLU A 435 0.71 8.47 24.23
N GLU A 436 1.07 8.20 22.97
CA GLU A 436 0.43 7.18 22.12
C GLU A 436 0.52 5.79 22.76
N MET A 437 1.63 5.44 23.41
CA MET A 437 1.77 4.18 24.14
C MET A 437 0.82 4.07 25.35
N ASN A 438 0.36 5.18 25.91
CA ASN A 438 -0.55 5.20 27.05
C ASN A 438 -2.03 5.24 26.62
N CYS A 439 -2.33 5.61 25.39
CA CYS A 439 -3.72 5.68 24.86
C CYS A 439 -4.26 4.32 24.40
N ALA A 440 -3.42 3.30 24.26
CA ALA A 440 -3.74 1.97 23.74
C ALA A 440 -4.15 0.97 24.83
#